data_b0e038bd3a8d5dcd24b374c82c47fd7e
#
_entry.id   b0e038bd3a8d5dcd24b374c82c47fd7e
#
_cell.length_a   1.000
_cell.length_b   1.000
_cell.length_c   1.000
_cell.angle_alpha   90.00
_cell.angle_beta   90.00
_cell.angle_gamma   90.00
#
_symmetry.space_group_name_H-M   'P 1'
#
loop_
_entity.id
_entity.type
_entity.pdbx_description
1 polymer ?
#
loop_
_entity_poly.entity_id
_entity_poly.type
_entity_poly.pdbx_seq_one_letter_code
_entity_poly.pdbx_strand_id
1 'polypeptide(L)' 'MERETIRRIREAVQAGRLSREFTPPDVNKALNIEWAGTFLPKHRQGNPGGNTVLFVRVRKGVYRLSEA' A
#
# COMPACT_ATOMS: atom_id res chain seq x y z
N MET A 1 2.99 12.36 -6.65
CA MET A 1 3.72 11.68 -5.60
C MET A 1 2.81 10.72 -4.86
N GLU A 2 2.49 10.99 -3.59
CA GLU A 2 1.68 10.05 -2.82
C GLU A 2 0.33 9.78 -3.44
N ARG A 3 -0.33 10.82 -3.95
CA ARG A 3 -1.64 10.67 -4.59
C ARG A 3 -1.58 9.77 -5.82
N GLU A 4 -0.55 9.92 -6.61
CA GLU A 4 -0.38 9.10 -7.79
C GLU A 4 -0.11 7.65 -7.43
N THR A 5 0.73 7.44 -6.42
CA THR A 5 1.07 6.09 -5.98
C THR A 5 -0.16 5.37 -5.43
N ILE A 6 -0.93 6.02 -4.56
CA ILE A 6 -2.13 5.39 -3.99
C ILE A 6 -3.16 5.11 -5.09
N ARG A 7 -3.27 5.99 -6.07
CA ARG A 7 -4.16 5.75 -7.20
C ARG A 7 -3.74 4.52 -7.99
N ARG A 8 -2.44 4.38 -8.25
CA ARG A 8 -1.91 3.22 -8.97
C ARG A 8 -2.15 1.92 -8.20
N ILE A 9 -1.98 1.95 -6.88
CA ILE A 9 -2.25 0.79 -6.05
C ILE A 9 -3.73 0.43 -6.10
N ARG A 10 -4.60 1.43 -5.97
CA ARG A 10 -6.04 1.22 -6.02
C ARG A 10 -6.46 0.64 -7.37
N GLU A 11 -5.93 1.17 -8.45
CA GLU A 11 -6.22 0.66 -9.79
C GLU A 11 -5.74 -0.77 -9.97
N ALA A 12 -4.57 -1.10 -9.43
CA ALA A 12 -4.04 -2.45 -9.51
C ALA A 12 -4.93 -3.46 -8.77
N VAL A 13 -5.45 -3.05 -7.60
CA VAL A 13 -6.39 -3.89 -6.85
C VAL A 13 -7.68 -4.08 -7.64
N GLN A 14 -8.22 -3.01 -8.19
CA GLN A 14 -9.47 -3.06 -8.96
C GLN A 14 -9.31 -3.89 -10.23
N ALA A 15 -8.14 -3.85 -10.84
CA ALA A 15 -7.87 -4.60 -12.06
C ALA A 15 -7.49 -6.07 -11.80
N GLY A 16 -7.39 -6.47 -10.55
CA GLY A 16 -7.02 -7.83 -10.20
C GLY A 16 -5.53 -8.15 -10.31
N ARG A 17 -4.70 -7.14 -10.54
CA ARG A 17 -3.25 -7.35 -10.58
C ARG A 17 -2.64 -7.39 -9.19
N LEU A 18 -3.36 -6.90 -8.20
CA LEU A 18 -2.92 -6.86 -6.82
C LEU A 18 -4.07 -7.35 -5.96
N SER A 19 -3.80 -8.29 -5.06
CA SER A 19 -4.81 -8.81 -4.14
C SER A 19 -5.28 -7.72 -3.19
N ARG A 20 -6.45 -7.90 -2.59
CA ARG A 20 -6.96 -6.95 -1.60
C ARG A 20 -6.02 -6.81 -0.42
N GLU A 21 -5.39 -7.91 -0.03
CA GLU A 21 -4.34 -7.92 0.98
C GLU A 21 -3.05 -8.17 0.24
N PHE A 22 -2.06 -7.32 0.45
CA PHE A 22 -0.82 -7.35 -0.30
C PHE A 22 0.37 -7.08 0.59
N THR A 23 1.53 -7.54 0.14
CA THR A 23 2.81 -7.28 0.79
C THR A 23 3.57 -6.22 0.01
N PRO A 24 4.61 -5.59 0.62
CA PRO A 24 5.45 -4.68 -0.15
C PRO A 24 6.03 -5.27 -1.42
N PRO A 25 6.56 -6.52 -1.43
CA PRO A 25 7.01 -7.11 -2.70
C PRO A 25 5.91 -7.23 -3.74
N ASP A 26 4.68 -7.53 -3.33
CA ASP A 26 3.56 -7.60 -4.26
C ASP A 26 3.34 -6.25 -4.94
N VAL A 27 3.37 -5.17 -4.17
CA VAL A 27 3.19 -3.82 -4.69
C VAL A 27 4.35 -3.44 -5.61
N ASN A 28 5.58 -3.75 -5.20
CA ASN A 28 6.75 -3.48 -6.02
C ASN A 28 6.61 -4.13 -7.40
N LYS A 29 6.16 -5.37 -7.43
CA LYS A 29 6.00 -6.10 -8.68
C LYS A 29 4.85 -5.54 -9.51
N ALA A 30 3.71 -5.26 -8.87
CA ALA A 30 2.53 -4.80 -9.58
C ALA A 30 2.73 -3.42 -10.20
N LEU A 31 3.46 -2.54 -9.51
CA LEU A 31 3.69 -1.17 -9.94
C LEU A 31 5.04 -0.95 -10.60
N ASN A 32 5.89 -1.95 -10.63
CA ASN A 32 7.25 -1.86 -11.14
C ASN A 32 8.06 -0.79 -10.39
N ILE A 33 8.05 -0.87 -9.08
CA ILE A 33 8.78 0.04 -8.18
C ILE A 33 9.61 -0.79 -7.21
N GLU A 34 10.45 -0.12 -6.40
CA GLU A 34 11.34 -0.80 -5.47
C GLU A 34 11.23 -0.30 -4.03
N TRP A 35 10.33 0.64 -3.78
CA TRP A 35 10.29 1.33 -2.50
C TRP A 35 9.02 1.11 -1.68
N ALA A 36 8.21 0.10 -2.04
CA ALA A 36 6.98 -0.17 -1.30
C ALA A 36 7.25 -0.59 0.15
N GLY A 37 8.40 -1.22 0.42
CA GLY A 37 8.76 -1.62 1.77
C GLY A 37 8.88 -0.46 2.74
N THR A 38 9.17 0.75 2.24
CA THR A 38 9.20 1.95 3.05
C THR A 38 7.87 2.68 3.02
N PHE A 39 7.23 2.71 1.85
CA PHE A 39 6.01 3.47 1.63
C PHE A 39 4.82 2.91 2.44
N LEU A 40 4.62 1.60 2.42
CA LEU A 40 3.46 1.00 3.10
C LEU A 40 3.50 1.23 4.62
N PRO A 41 4.61 0.93 5.32
CA PRO A 41 4.67 1.20 6.76
C PRO A 41 4.55 2.69 7.08
N LYS A 42 5.06 3.55 6.22
CA LYS A 42 5.02 5.00 6.43
C LYS A 42 3.58 5.53 6.45
N HIS A 43 2.69 4.92 5.69
CA HIS A 43 1.31 5.38 5.54
C HIS A 43 0.28 4.40 6.12
N ARG A 44 0.71 3.46 6.96
CA ARG A 44 -0.24 2.55 7.60
C ARG A 44 -0.93 3.24 8.78
N GLN A 45 -2.06 2.69 9.17
CA GLN A 45 -2.77 3.18 10.36
C GLN A 45 -1.86 3.04 11.59
N GLY A 46 -1.79 4.10 12.38
CA GLY A 46 -0.95 4.12 13.56
C GLY A 46 0.54 4.30 13.26
N ASN A 47 0.90 4.83 12.08
CA ASN A 47 2.30 5.06 11.76
C ASN A 47 2.92 6.09 12.72
N PRO A 48 4.20 5.93 13.05
CA PRO A 48 4.84 6.79 14.07
C PRO A 48 5.09 8.21 13.59
N GLY A 49 5.11 8.44 12.31
CA GLY A 49 5.43 9.76 11.75
C GLY A 49 4.23 10.68 11.57
N GLY A 50 3.02 10.24 11.90
CA GLY A 50 1.83 11.06 11.70
C GLY A 50 1.49 11.32 10.24
N ASN A 51 1.98 10.49 9.33
CA ASN A 51 1.70 10.62 7.90
C ASN A 51 0.25 10.24 7.59
N THR A 52 -0.23 10.69 6.44
CA THR A 52 -1.57 10.35 5.98
C THR A 52 -1.75 8.83 5.96
N VAL A 53 -2.87 8.38 6.54
CA VAL A 53 -3.19 6.95 6.59
C VAL A 53 -3.78 6.52 5.26
N LEU A 54 -3.08 5.66 4.55
CA LEU A 54 -3.52 5.11 3.27
C LEU A 54 -3.76 3.60 3.36
N PHE A 55 -3.18 2.95 4.35
CA PHE A 55 -3.20 1.50 4.49
C PHE A 55 -3.55 1.06 5.90
N VAL A 56 -4.07 -0.15 6.02
CA VAL A 56 -4.25 -0.82 7.30
C VAL A 56 -3.38 -2.07 7.28
N ARG A 57 -2.59 -2.28 8.34
CA ARG A 57 -1.80 -3.50 8.47
C ARG A 57 -2.71 -4.60 8.96
N VAL A 58 -2.93 -5.60 8.12
CA VAL A 58 -3.78 -6.75 8.45
C VAL A 58 -3.06 -7.68 9.40
N ARG A 59 -1.79 -7.92 9.13
CA ARG A 59 -0.90 -8.70 9.98
C ARG A 59 0.52 -8.34 9.58
N LYS A 60 1.51 -8.88 10.25
CA LYS A 60 2.90 -8.54 9.99
C LYS A 60 3.23 -8.70 8.50
N GLY A 61 3.63 -7.62 7.88
CA GLY A 61 4.04 -7.62 6.48
C GLY A 61 2.90 -7.61 5.46
N VAL A 62 1.64 -7.62 5.90
CA VAL A 62 0.49 -7.65 5.00
C VAL A 62 -0.39 -6.44 5.23
N TYR A 63 -0.75 -5.77 4.15
CA TYR A 63 -1.50 -4.52 4.19
C TYR A 63 -2.71 -4.58 3.27
N ARG A 64 -3.65 -3.69 3.51
CA ARG A 64 -4.78 -3.45 2.61
C ARG A 64 -5.05 -1.95 2.56
N LEU A 65 -5.79 -1.53 1.54
CA LEU A 65 -6.18 -0.13 1.44
C LEU A 65 -7.07 0.25 2.62
N SER A 66 -6.84 1.45 3.16
CA SER A 66 -7.69 2.01 4.20
C SER A 66 -8.90 2.65 3.52
N GLU A 67 -9.92 1.86 3.29
CA GLU A 67 -11.16 2.31 2.67
C GLU A 67 -12.22 2.51 3.75
N ALA A 68 -12.84 3.64 3.70
CA ALA A 68 -13.97 3.91 4.58
C ALA A 68 -15.19 3.13 4.12
#